data_185427edd54adf65b36274bbe9b797de
#
_entry.id   185427edd54adf65b36274bbe9b797de
#
_cell.length_a   1.000
_cell.length_b   1.000
_cell.length_c   1.000
_cell.angle_alpha   90.00
_cell.angle_beta   90.00
_cell.angle_gamma   90.00
#
_symmetry.space_group_name_H-M   'P 1'
#
loop_
_entity.id
_entity.type
_entity.pdbx_description
1 polymer ?
#
loop_
_entity_poly.entity_id
_entity_poly.type
_entity_poly.pdbx_seq_one_letter_code
_entity_poly.pdbx_strand_id
1 'polypeptide(L)'
;CVNLEGTHRYIREMVAETMTPDNLMSVGEVNINNEQDAINYSSAASKEFNMAIPFVPPIVEIQTWSPEKMKHDLKKDYEILKKDGWWARFLSNHDKPRQVSLYGNDREFWSESAKMLACYLHTLPGTPFVFQGEELGMTNVAFPSIDDYNDIDTRNYYKTMIEQGASPEEALAESRSISRDNARTPMQWNDSPNGGFSEHTPWLGVNPNYKLINAESQMNDDCSVFRFYQNLIALRKKHPVMAHGDFKLCCPEEGPIIAYTRSWQNETWLAVHNFSASMQKFHYGAEDIELPCNIPVIISNYGENEVEYGIGTLVLKPYETVVFQLH
;
A
#
# COMPACT_ATOMS: atom_id res chain seq x y z
N CYS A 1 -21.30 18.47 -4.72
CA CYS A 1 -22.10 17.73 -5.73
C CYS A 1 -21.35 16.46 -6.10
N VAL A 2 -21.44 15.42 -5.28
CA VAL A 2 -20.82 14.11 -5.52
C VAL A 2 -21.92 13.07 -5.71
N ASN A 3 -21.67 12.07 -6.55
CA ASN A 3 -22.51 10.89 -6.75
C ASN A 3 -23.96 11.21 -7.18
N LEU A 4 -24.14 12.27 -8.00
CA LEU A 4 -25.44 12.61 -8.58
C LEU A 4 -25.72 11.74 -9.81
N GLU A 5 -27.01 11.45 -10.07
CA GLU A 5 -27.43 10.69 -11.26
C GLU A 5 -26.89 11.30 -12.58
N GLY A 6 -26.79 12.61 -12.64
CA GLY A 6 -26.18 13.30 -13.78
C GLY A 6 -24.71 12.96 -13.99
N THR A 7 -23.95 12.77 -12.90
CA THR A 7 -22.54 12.36 -12.96
C THR A 7 -22.41 10.98 -13.60
N HIS A 8 -23.15 10.00 -13.10
CA HIS A 8 -23.16 8.64 -13.62
C HIS A 8 -23.59 8.58 -15.10
N ARG A 9 -24.58 9.36 -15.48
CA ARG A 9 -25.01 9.46 -16.89
C ARG A 9 -23.89 9.96 -17.80
N TYR A 10 -23.20 11.02 -17.41
CA TYR A 10 -22.10 11.58 -18.22
C TYR A 10 -20.89 10.65 -18.27
N ILE A 11 -20.58 9.94 -17.19
CA ILE A 11 -19.49 8.95 -17.18
C ILE A 11 -19.83 7.81 -18.14
N ARG A 12 -21.05 7.26 -18.10
CA ARG A 12 -21.48 6.21 -19.04
C ARG A 12 -21.42 6.66 -20.50
N GLU A 13 -21.86 7.88 -20.78
CA GLU A 13 -21.76 8.46 -22.13
C GLU A 13 -20.29 8.59 -22.56
N MET A 14 -19.45 9.18 -21.72
CA MET A 14 -18.01 9.32 -21.99
C MET A 14 -17.36 7.95 -22.26
N VAL A 15 -17.58 6.96 -21.41
CA VAL A 15 -16.99 5.62 -21.56
C VAL A 15 -17.49 4.93 -22.83
N ALA A 16 -18.80 5.06 -23.14
CA ALA A 16 -19.38 4.48 -24.35
C ALA A 16 -18.79 5.07 -25.64
N GLU A 17 -18.56 6.39 -25.65
CA GLU A 17 -18.10 7.11 -26.84
C GLU A 17 -16.56 7.07 -27.02
N THR A 18 -15.80 6.97 -25.93
CA THR A 18 -14.34 7.14 -25.98
C THR A 18 -13.53 5.89 -25.63
N MET A 19 -14.02 5.04 -24.73
CA MET A 19 -13.26 3.87 -24.21
C MET A 19 -13.72 2.56 -24.86
N THR A 20 -15.04 2.38 -24.93
CA THR A 20 -15.61 1.11 -25.44
C THR A 20 -15.24 0.80 -26.87
N PRO A 21 -15.24 1.74 -27.84
CA PRO A 21 -14.93 1.46 -29.23
C PRO A 21 -13.52 0.83 -29.43
N ASP A 22 -12.55 1.30 -28.63
CA ASP A 22 -11.17 0.88 -28.74
C ASP A 22 -10.76 -0.15 -27.65
N ASN A 23 -11.74 -0.65 -26.88
CA ASN A 23 -11.52 -1.59 -25.78
C ASN A 23 -10.46 -1.09 -24.76
N LEU A 24 -10.54 0.19 -24.41
CA LEU A 24 -9.62 0.82 -23.47
C LEU A 24 -10.04 0.55 -22.03
N MET A 25 -9.04 0.36 -21.14
CA MET A 25 -9.25 0.26 -19.71
C MET A 25 -9.40 1.67 -19.11
N SER A 26 -10.37 1.81 -18.22
CA SER A 26 -10.64 3.05 -17.49
C SER A 26 -10.50 2.88 -15.99
N VAL A 27 -9.94 3.91 -15.33
CA VAL A 27 -9.81 3.99 -13.88
C VAL A 27 -10.37 5.33 -13.42
N GLY A 28 -11.32 5.31 -12.48
CA GLY A 28 -11.92 6.52 -11.93
C GLY A 28 -11.47 6.80 -10.50
N GLU A 29 -10.94 7.99 -10.23
CA GLU A 29 -10.79 8.47 -8.85
C GLU A 29 -12.12 9.09 -8.42
N VAL A 30 -12.77 8.45 -7.43
CA VAL A 30 -14.17 8.75 -7.11
C VAL A 30 -14.40 8.82 -5.60
N ASN A 31 -15.36 9.67 -5.20
CA ASN A 31 -15.82 9.69 -3.81
C ASN A 31 -16.77 8.52 -3.56
N ILE A 32 -16.48 7.72 -2.56
CA ILE A 32 -17.28 6.58 -2.17
C ILE A 32 -17.80 6.81 -0.75
N ASN A 33 -19.08 7.11 -0.63
CA ASN A 33 -19.72 7.33 0.65
C ASN A 33 -20.35 6.05 1.21
N ASN A 34 -20.66 5.11 0.33
CA ASN A 34 -21.32 3.85 0.67
C ASN A 34 -21.00 2.78 -0.38
N GLU A 35 -21.36 1.54 -0.08
CA GLU A 35 -21.13 0.39 -0.93
C GLU A 35 -21.75 0.53 -2.33
N GLN A 36 -22.95 1.10 -2.44
CA GLN A 36 -23.63 1.26 -3.71
C GLN A 36 -22.91 2.24 -4.64
N ASP A 37 -22.28 3.29 -4.11
CA ASP A 37 -21.45 4.19 -4.90
C ASP A 37 -20.30 3.45 -5.57
N ALA A 38 -19.61 2.57 -4.82
CA ALA A 38 -18.52 1.76 -5.36
C ALA A 38 -18.95 0.85 -6.50
N ILE A 39 -20.08 0.15 -6.32
CA ILE A 39 -20.67 -0.73 -7.32
C ILE A 39 -21.09 0.06 -8.56
N ASN A 40 -21.70 1.23 -8.36
CA ASN A 40 -22.12 2.09 -9.47
C ASN A 40 -20.93 2.51 -10.34
N TYR A 41 -19.77 2.80 -9.75
CA TYR A 41 -18.60 3.25 -10.50
C TYR A 41 -17.80 2.14 -11.16
N SER A 42 -17.76 0.92 -10.61
CA SER A 42 -16.78 -0.09 -11.04
C SER A 42 -17.33 -1.48 -11.36
N SER A 43 -18.65 -1.70 -11.26
CA SER A 43 -19.22 -2.98 -11.68
C SER A 43 -19.34 -3.07 -13.20
N ALA A 44 -19.23 -4.28 -13.74
CA ALA A 44 -19.42 -4.52 -15.18
C ALA A 44 -20.83 -4.11 -15.64
N ALA A 45 -21.84 -4.25 -14.78
CA ALA A 45 -23.22 -3.87 -15.06
C ALA A 45 -23.41 -2.34 -15.17
N SER A 46 -22.61 -1.55 -14.48
CA SER A 46 -22.73 -0.08 -14.48
C SER A 46 -22.31 0.54 -15.81
N LYS A 47 -21.39 -0.09 -16.55
CA LYS A 47 -20.78 0.42 -17.78
C LYS A 47 -20.08 1.78 -17.59
N GLU A 48 -19.56 2.00 -16.39
CA GLU A 48 -18.76 3.17 -16.04
C GLU A 48 -17.28 2.81 -16.10
N PHE A 49 -16.52 2.88 -15.00
CA PHE A 49 -15.11 2.55 -15.03
C PHE A 49 -14.86 1.05 -14.87
N ASN A 50 -13.73 0.56 -15.38
CA ASN A 50 -13.30 -0.81 -15.14
C ASN A 50 -12.84 -1.04 -13.70
N MET A 51 -12.34 0.02 -13.04
CA MET A 51 -11.99 0.01 -11.62
C MET A 51 -12.11 1.41 -11.02
N ALA A 52 -12.26 1.46 -9.70
CA ALA A 52 -12.32 2.70 -8.95
C ALA A 52 -11.10 2.85 -8.02
N ILE A 53 -10.58 4.07 -7.93
CA ILE A 53 -9.70 4.53 -6.87
C ILE A 53 -10.60 5.27 -5.88
N PRO A 54 -10.82 4.77 -4.67
CA PRO A 54 -11.59 5.49 -3.67
C PRO A 54 -10.82 6.74 -3.27
N PHE A 55 -11.45 7.91 -3.44
CA PHE A 55 -10.90 9.15 -2.91
C PHE A 55 -10.95 9.09 -1.38
N VAL A 56 -9.79 9.05 -0.77
CA VAL A 56 -9.67 9.06 0.68
C VAL A 56 -9.50 10.51 1.12
N PRO A 57 -10.40 11.02 1.97
CA PRO A 57 -10.30 12.40 2.48
C PRO A 57 -9.02 12.64 3.27
N PRO A 58 -8.78 13.93 3.66
CA PRO A 58 -7.46 14.51 3.84
C PRO A 58 -6.73 14.03 5.10
N ILE A 59 -5.53 14.54 5.27
CA ILE A 59 -4.55 14.61 6.38
C ILE A 59 -4.97 13.94 7.71
N VAL A 60 -6.20 14.15 8.20
CA VAL A 60 -6.69 13.60 9.48
C VAL A 60 -6.77 12.07 9.48
N GLU A 61 -7.06 11.43 8.35
CA GLU A 61 -7.09 9.97 8.26
C GLU A 61 -5.69 9.34 8.19
N ILE A 62 -4.71 10.08 7.66
CA ILE A 62 -3.31 9.64 7.61
C ILE A 62 -2.74 9.50 9.02
N GLN A 63 -3.09 10.41 9.93
CA GLN A 63 -2.61 10.41 11.32
C GLN A 63 -3.27 9.35 12.20
N THR A 64 -4.38 8.77 11.77
CA THR A 64 -5.18 7.82 12.58
C THR A 64 -5.19 6.39 12.06
N TRP A 65 -4.26 6.02 11.15
CA TRP A 65 -4.18 4.65 10.70
C TRP A 65 -3.78 3.70 11.83
N SER A 66 -4.30 2.51 11.80
CA SER A 66 -3.85 1.40 12.63
C SER A 66 -4.13 0.08 11.92
N PRO A 67 -3.47 -1.02 12.31
CA PRO A 67 -3.77 -2.35 11.78
C PRO A 67 -5.25 -2.74 11.99
N GLU A 68 -5.86 -2.32 13.10
CA GLU A 68 -7.28 -2.56 13.40
C GLU A 68 -8.19 -1.85 12.40
N LYS A 69 -7.91 -0.58 12.13
CA LYS A 69 -8.65 0.20 11.11
C LYS A 69 -8.49 -0.44 9.74
N MET A 70 -7.27 -0.83 9.36
CA MET A 70 -7.03 -1.52 8.09
C MET A 70 -7.83 -2.83 7.98
N LYS A 71 -7.90 -3.63 9.04
CA LYS A 71 -8.72 -4.86 9.07
C LYS A 71 -10.21 -4.57 8.91
N HIS A 72 -10.71 -3.52 9.58
CA HIS A 72 -12.10 -3.08 9.43
C HIS A 72 -12.41 -2.67 7.98
N ASP A 73 -11.54 -1.85 7.38
CA ASP A 73 -11.70 -1.37 6.02
C ASP A 73 -11.62 -2.52 5.00
N LEU A 74 -10.73 -3.50 5.20
CA LEU A 74 -10.65 -4.70 4.36
C LEU A 74 -11.94 -5.51 4.35
N LYS A 75 -12.59 -5.69 5.51
CA LYS A 75 -13.89 -6.40 5.59
C LYS A 75 -14.94 -5.68 4.74
N LYS A 76 -15.05 -4.36 4.90
CA LYS A 76 -15.99 -3.52 4.18
C LYS A 76 -15.72 -3.56 2.66
N ASP A 77 -14.49 -3.39 2.27
CA ASP A 77 -14.07 -3.40 0.87
C ASP A 77 -14.34 -4.72 0.17
N TYR A 78 -14.17 -5.83 0.89
CA TYR A 78 -14.40 -7.15 0.33
C TYR A 78 -15.89 -7.41 0.05
N GLU A 79 -16.79 -6.91 0.88
CA GLU A 79 -18.23 -7.00 0.61
C GLU A 79 -18.62 -6.25 -0.68
N ILE A 80 -17.91 -5.20 -1.03
CA ILE A 80 -18.08 -4.48 -2.30
C ILE A 80 -17.58 -5.31 -3.48
N LEU A 81 -16.39 -5.92 -3.35
CA LEU A 81 -15.81 -6.76 -4.40
C LEU A 81 -16.67 -7.99 -4.71
N LYS A 82 -17.30 -8.60 -3.70
CA LYS A 82 -18.24 -9.70 -3.89
C LYS A 82 -19.45 -9.34 -4.77
N LYS A 83 -19.78 -8.05 -4.88
CA LYS A 83 -20.91 -7.52 -5.66
C LYS A 83 -20.46 -6.94 -7.01
N ASP A 84 -19.39 -7.48 -7.58
CA ASP A 84 -18.87 -7.11 -8.90
C ASP A 84 -18.23 -5.71 -8.98
N GLY A 85 -17.88 -5.09 -7.83
CA GLY A 85 -17.04 -3.90 -7.81
C GLY A 85 -15.56 -4.26 -7.97
N TRP A 86 -14.74 -3.35 -8.50
CA TRP A 86 -13.29 -3.58 -8.62
C TRP A 86 -12.46 -2.37 -8.18
N TRP A 87 -11.46 -2.63 -7.32
CA TRP A 87 -10.62 -1.63 -6.72
C TRP A 87 -9.23 -1.55 -7.33
N ALA A 88 -8.76 -0.33 -7.57
CA ALA A 88 -7.34 -0.03 -7.62
C ALA A 88 -6.80 0.04 -6.18
N ARG A 89 -5.92 -0.88 -5.81
CA ARG A 89 -5.30 -0.94 -4.48
C ARG A 89 -3.98 -0.19 -4.49
N PHE A 90 -3.76 0.67 -3.49
CA PHE A 90 -2.52 1.40 -3.31
C PHE A 90 -2.30 1.72 -1.83
N LEU A 91 -1.04 1.91 -1.43
CA LEU A 91 -0.68 2.35 -0.08
C LEU A 91 -0.17 3.80 -0.10
N SER A 92 0.45 4.24 -1.19
CA SER A 92 0.82 5.64 -1.41
C SER A 92 0.50 6.11 -2.83
N ASN A 93 0.48 7.42 -3.02
CA ASN A 93 0.34 8.11 -4.29
C ASN A 93 0.98 9.49 -4.17
N HIS A 94 0.83 10.35 -5.20
CA HIS A 94 1.39 11.71 -5.23
C HIS A 94 0.77 12.69 -4.21
N ASP A 95 -0.28 12.28 -3.51
CA ASP A 95 -1.00 13.09 -2.51
C ASP A 95 -0.91 12.52 -1.08
N LYS A 96 -0.04 11.50 -0.87
CA LYS A 96 0.19 10.88 0.44
C LYS A 96 1.68 10.81 0.76
N PRO A 97 2.06 10.75 2.04
CA PRO A 97 3.43 10.40 2.44
C PRO A 97 3.85 9.03 1.89
N ARG A 98 5.16 8.77 1.87
CA ARG A 98 5.70 7.46 1.48
C ARG A 98 5.20 6.36 2.41
N GLN A 99 4.76 5.24 1.83
CA GLN A 99 4.15 4.13 2.59
C GLN A 99 5.04 3.57 3.69
N VAL A 100 6.34 3.45 3.45
CA VAL A 100 7.30 2.91 4.42
C VAL A 100 7.42 3.79 5.66
N SER A 101 7.40 5.12 5.49
CA SER A 101 7.42 6.07 6.61
C SER A 101 6.07 6.19 7.31
N LEU A 102 4.96 5.89 6.60
CA LEU A 102 3.62 6.01 7.14
C LEU A 102 3.16 4.74 7.87
N TYR A 103 3.31 3.58 7.22
CA TYR A 103 2.76 2.30 7.70
C TYR A 103 3.84 1.32 8.20
N GLY A 104 5.11 1.60 7.93
CA GLY A 104 6.24 0.75 8.26
C GLY A 104 7.21 1.38 9.25
N ASN A 105 8.48 1.12 9.02
CA ASN A 105 9.61 1.67 9.78
C ASN A 105 10.68 2.11 8.79
N ASP A 106 10.95 3.40 8.69
CA ASP A 106 11.92 3.96 7.74
C ASP A 106 13.35 4.08 8.31
N ARG A 107 13.63 3.34 9.38
CA ARG A 107 14.91 3.31 10.09
C ARG A 107 15.44 1.88 10.22
N GLU A 108 15.36 1.30 11.44
CA GLU A 108 15.93 0.01 11.80
C GLU A 108 15.38 -1.15 10.97
N PHE A 109 14.06 -1.16 10.69
CA PHE A 109 13.38 -2.20 9.92
C PHE A 109 12.91 -1.70 8.55
N TRP A 110 13.69 -0.82 7.93
CA TRP A 110 13.32 -0.20 6.66
C TRP A 110 13.04 -1.23 5.55
N SER A 111 13.98 -2.14 5.32
CA SER A 111 13.88 -3.14 4.25
C SER A 111 12.74 -4.13 4.53
N GLU A 112 12.66 -4.61 5.77
CA GLU A 112 11.66 -5.58 6.21
C GLU A 112 10.26 -5.01 6.08
N SER A 113 10.05 -3.78 6.57
CA SER A 113 8.74 -3.14 6.49
C SER A 113 8.34 -2.76 5.07
N ALA A 114 9.28 -2.31 4.22
CA ALA A 114 9.01 -2.04 2.81
C ALA A 114 8.56 -3.31 2.07
N LYS A 115 9.23 -4.44 2.30
CA LYS A 115 8.86 -5.74 1.72
C LYS A 115 7.54 -6.27 2.28
N MET A 116 7.28 -6.09 3.58
CA MET A 116 6.01 -6.48 4.20
C MET A 116 4.84 -5.72 3.56
N LEU A 117 4.96 -4.40 3.40
CA LEU A 117 3.95 -3.57 2.74
C LEU A 117 3.74 -3.97 1.27
N ALA A 118 4.83 -4.28 0.55
CA ALA A 118 4.75 -4.80 -0.81
C ALA A 118 3.96 -6.12 -0.88
N CYS A 119 4.27 -7.07 0.00
CA CYS A 119 3.59 -8.35 0.06
C CYS A 119 2.10 -8.17 0.40
N TYR A 120 1.79 -7.36 1.41
CA TYR A 120 0.42 -7.01 1.78
C TYR A 120 -0.36 -6.46 0.58
N LEU A 121 0.17 -5.44 -0.12
CA LEU A 121 -0.48 -4.84 -1.27
C LEU A 121 -0.75 -5.84 -2.40
N HIS A 122 0.25 -6.68 -2.74
CA HIS A 122 0.15 -7.60 -3.88
C HIS A 122 -0.71 -8.83 -3.60
N THR A 123 -0.91 -9.22 -2.35
CA THR A 123 -1.75 -10.37 -1.97
C THR A 123 -3.20 -10.00 -1.70
N LEU A 124 -3.55 -8.70 -1.61
CA LEU A 124 -4.93 -8.24 -1.51
C LEU A 124 -5.73 -8.47 -2.80
N PRO A 125 -7.07 -8.64 -2.70
CA PRO A 125 -7.94 -8.61 -3.88
C PRO A 125 -7.99 -7.21 -4.50
N GLY A 126 -8.22 -7.13 -5.81
CA GLY A 126 -8.16 -5.89 -6.59
C GLY A 126 -6.87 -5.78 -7.40
N THR A 127 -6.63 -4.64 -8.04
CA THR A 127 -5.42 -4.39 -8.83
C THR A 127 -4.43 -3.53 -8.04
N PRO A 128 -3.22 -4.04 -7.73
CA PRO A 128 -2.22 -3.24 -7.05
C PRO A 128 -1.66 -2.14 -7.97
N PHE A 129 -1.60 -0.93 -7.46
CA PHE A 129 -0.94 0.21 -8.08
C PHE A 129 0.31 0.52 -7.26
N VAL A 130 1.45 0.45 -7.90
CA VAL A 130 2.75 0.76 -7.30
C VAL A 130 3.12 2.18 -7.67
N PHE A 131 3.22 3.06 -6.68
CA PHE A 131 3.66 4.43 -6.91
C PHE A 131 5.19 4.47 -7.03
N GLN A 132 5.70 5.29 -7.94
CA GLN A 132 7.14 5.41 -8.19
C GLN A 132 7.95 5.59 -6.91
N GLY A 133 8.98 4.75 -6.72
CA GLY A 133 9.84 4.73 -5.54
C GLY A 133 9.38 3.81 -4.43
N GLU A 134 8.16 3.26 -4.46
CA GLU A 134 7.74 2.21 -3.53
C GLU A 134 8.61 0.96 -3.69
N GLU A 135 8.89 0.59 -4.94
CA GLU A 135 9.72 -0.54 -5.32
C GLU A 135 11.18 -0.41 -4.85
N LEU A 136 11.58 0.80 -4.47
CA LEU A 136 12.88 1.07 -3.84
C LEU A 136 12.78 1.26 -2.32
N GLY A 137 11.59 1.28 -1.74
CA GLY A 137 11.39 1.65 -0.35
C GLY A 137 11.76 3.11 -0.06
N MET A 138 11.52 4.05 -1.00
CA MET A 138 11.76 5.47 -0.75
C MET A 138 10.97 5.97 0.45
N THR A 139 11.62 6.78 1.29
CA THR A 139 11.06 7.30 2.55
C THR A 139 10.64 8.75 2.45
N ASN A 140 9.94 9.24 3.46
CA ASN A 140 9.69 10.67 3.62
C ASN A 140 10.99 11.45 3.68
N VAL A 141 10.94 12.71 3.21
CA VAL A 141 12.06 13.65 3.31
C VAL A 141 11.92 14.54 4.54
N ALA A 142 13.03 14.87 5.18
CA ALA A 142 13.06 15.79 6.31
C ALA A 142 13.77 17.10 5.93
N PHE A 143 13.12 17.94 5.14
CA PHE A 143 13.67 19.25 4.81
C PHE A 143 13.86 20.13 6.06
N PRO A 144 14.94 20.91 6.15
CA PRO A 144 15.28 21.67 7.35
C PRO A 144 14.33 22.83 7.66
N SER A 145 13.66 23.39 6.65
CA SER A 145 12.76 24.54 6.78
C SER A 145 11.41 24.26 6.12
N ILE A 146 10.36 24.93 6.63
CA ILE A 146 9.05 24.95 5.97
C ILE A 146 9.12 25.60 4.57
N ASP A 147 10.09 26.48 4.34
CA ASP A 147 10.28 27.14 3.04
C ASP A 147 10.78 26.20 1.95
N ASP A 148 11.34 25.05 2.32
CA ASP A 148 11.78 23.99 1.41
C ASP A 148 10.61 23.14 0.89
N TYR A 149 9.43 23.24 1.50
CA TYR A 149 8.21 22.58 1.04
C TYR A 149 7.44 23.46 0.06
N ASN A 150 6.95 22.87 -1.03
CA ASN A 150 6.13 23.56 -2.05
C ASN A 150 4.64 23.30 -1.89
N ASP A 151 4.27 22.24 -1.17
CA ASP A 151 2.88 21.88 -0.92
C ASP A 151 2.17 22.94 -0.07
N ILE A 152 1.13 23.55 -0.65
CA ILE A 152 0.37 24.64 -0.02
C ILE A 152 -0.34 24.16 1.27
N ASP A 153 -0.83 22.91 1.28
CA ASP A 153 -1.52 22.37 2.45
C ASP A 153 -0.54 22.16 3.62
N THR A 154 0.68 21.69 3.32
CA THR A 154 1.77 21.58 4.30
C THR A 154 2.11 22.92 4.93
N ARG A 155 2.27 23.97 4.12
CA ARG A 155 2.56 25.33 4.60
C ARG A 155 1.42 25.92 5.41
N ASN A 156 0.19 25.71 4.99
CA ASN A 156 -0.99 26.16 5.72
C ASN A 156 -1.15 25.43 7.04
N TYR A 157 -0.89 24.12 7.06
CA TYR A 157 -0.92 23.32 8.28
C TYR A 157 0.12 23.82 9.30
N TYR A 158 1.36 24.03 8.88
CA TYR A 158 2.41 24.62 9.70
C TYR A 158 1.98 25.95 10.31
N LYS A 159 1.46 26.87 9.48
CA LYS A 159 0.98 28.18 9.93
C LYS A 159 -0.12 28.04 10.97
N THR A 160 -1.07 27.15 10.74
CA THR A 160 -2.17 26.90 11.69
C THR A 160 -1.65 26.39 13.03
N MET A 161 -0.68 25.48 13.04
CA MET A 161 -0.06 25.00 14.28
C MET A 161 0.64 26.12 15.06
N ILE A 162 1.39 26.99 14.39
CA ILE A 162 2.02 28.17 15.02
C ILE A 162 0.94 29.11 15.61
N GLU A 163 -0.14 29.37 14.89
CA GLU A 163 -1.25 30.21 15.38
C GLU A 163 -1.95 29.57 16.60
N GLN A 164 -1.92 28.25 16.72
CA GLN A 164 -2.44 27.48 17.85
C GLN A 164 -1.44 27.38 19.02
N GLY A 165 -0.23 27.93 18.88
CA GLY A 165 0.77 28.01 19.94
C GLY A 165 1.81 26.89 19.96
N ALA A 166 1.90 26.06 18.91
CA ALA A 166 2.98 25.10 18.77
C ALA A 166 4.33 25.80 18.54
N SER A 167 5.41 25.18 19.01
CA SER A 167 6.76 25.66 18.67
C SER A 167 7.06 25.47 17.17
N PRO A 168 7.98 26.25 16.58
CA PRO A 168 8.39 26.05 15.19
C PRO A 168 8.91 24.64 14.90
N GLU A 169 9.61 24.02 15.83
CA GLU A 169 10.14 22.68 15.74
C GLU A 169 9.03 21.62 15.71
N GLU A 170 8.05 21.74 16.61
CA GLU A 170 6.88 20.84 16.64
C GLU A 170 6.04 21.00 15.39
N ALA A 171 5.72 22.23 15.00
CA ALA A 171 4.95 22.50 13.78
C ALA A 171 5.63 21.97 12.52
N LEU A 172 6.98 22.08 12.43
CA LEU A 172 7.74 21.56 11.31
C LEU A 172 7.77 20.02 11.32
N ALA A 173 7.95 19.39 12.48
CA ALA A 173 7.97 17.94 12.60
C ALA A 173 6.64 17.30 12.16
N GLU A 174 5.53 17.85 12.62
CA GLU A 174 4.19 17.40 12.22
C GLU A 174 3.94 17.63 10.73
N SER A 175 4.27 18.83 10.21
CA SER A 175 4.11 19.16 8.80
C SER A 175 4.90 18.23 7.89
N ARG A 176 6.12 17.84 8.28
CA ARG A 176 6.95 16.85 7.56
C ARG A 176 6.25 15.51 7.43
N SER A 177 5.62 15.04 8.50
CA SER A 177 5.03 13.69 8.54
C SER A 177 3.89 13.52 7.55
N ILE A 178 3.13 14.59 7.27
CA ILE A 178 1.91 14.58 6.46
C ILE A 178 2.08 15.18 5.07
N SER A 179 3.22 15.80 4.77
CA SER A 179 3.43 16.52 3.51
C SER A 179 3.31 15.63 2.29
N ARG A 180 2.57 16.10 1.28
CA ARG A 180 2.52 15.49 -0.05
C ARG A 180 3.86 15.56 -0.79
N ASP A 181 4.72 16.54 -0.46
CA ASP A 181 6.04 16.67 -1.07
C ASP A 181 6.96 15.48 -0.76
N ASN A 182 6.67 14.70 0.29
CA ASN A 182 7.33 13.43 0.54
C ASN A 182 7.25 12.47 -0.66
N ALA A 183 6.11 12.42 -1.31
CA ALA A 183 5.88 11.57 -2.49
C ALA A 183 6.39 12.22 -3.80
N ARG A 184 6.68 13.54 -3.78
CA ARG A 184 7.02 14.33 -4.97
C ARG A 184 8.51 14.63 -5.10
N THR A 185 9.33 14.16 -4.13
CA THR A 185 10.79 14.22 -4.25
C THR A 185 11.24 13.49 -5.52
N PRO A 186 12.34 13.96 -6.16
CA PRO A 186 12.90 13.28 -7.33
C PRO A 186 13.16 11.80 -7.11
N MET A 187 12.94 11.00 -8.15
CA MET A 187 13.28 9.58 -8.15
C MET A 187 14.77 9.37 -7.92
N GLN A 188 15.12 8.41 -7.07
CA GLN A 188 16.49 8.11 -6.67
C GLN A 188 17.06 7.02 -7.59
N TRP A 189 17.71 7.43 -8.69
CA TRP A 189 18.22 6.49 -9.69
C TRP A 189 19.56 5.86 -9.29
N ASN A 190 20.49 6.67 -8.74
CA ASN A 190 21.80 6.25 -8.29
C ASN A 190 22.39 7.19 -7.23
N ASP A 191 23.63 6.98 -6.82
CA ASP A 191 24.34 7.77 -5.80
C ASP A 191 25.00 9.06 -6.32
N SER A 192 24.86 9.38 -7.59
CA SER A 192 25.40 10.62 -8.18
C SER A 192 24.60 11.86 -7.74
N PRO A 193 25.12 13.08 -7.96
CA PRO A 193 24.43 14.31 -7.57
C PRO A 193 22.96 14.33 -8.01
N ASN A 194 22.10 14.83 -7.14
CA ASN A 194 20.63 14.83 -7.32
C ASN A 194 20.02 13.43 -7.51
N GLY A 195 20.68 12.37 -7.00
CA GLY A 195 20.19 11.01 -7.16
C GLY A 195 20.17 10.51 -8.60
N GLY A 196 20.97 11.11 -9.49
CA GLY A 196 20.95 10.83 -10.94
C GLY A 196 19.68 11.31 -11.65
N PHE A 197 18.84 12.09 -10.99
CA PHE A 197 17.57 12.58 -11.55
C PHE A 197 17.77 13.74 -12.52
N SER A 198 18.69 14.66 -12.20
CA SER A 198 18.93 15.88 -12.99
C SER A 198 20.38 16.37 -12.84
N GLU A 199 20.94 16.93 -13.91
CA GLU A 199 22.22 17.66 -13.88
C GLU A 199 22.10 19.04 -13.22
N HIS A 200 20.87 19.56 -13.11
CA HIS A 200 20.55 20.85 -12.48
C HIS A 200 19.81 20.65 -11.17
N THR A 201 19.74 21.69 -10.35
CA THR A 201 18.97 21.69 -9.10
C THR A 201 17.50 21.41 -9.40
N PRO A 202 16.92 20.31 -8.88
CA PRO A 202 15.50 20.03 -9.03
C PRO A 202 14.63 21.09 -8.34
N TRP A 203 13.39 21.28 -8.81
CA TRP A 203 12.46 22.23 -8.19
C TRP A 203 12.11 21.87 -6.74
N LEU A 204 12.14 20.58 -6.41
CA LEU A 204 12.02 20.05 -5.06
C LEU A 204 13.30 19.26 -4.73
N GLY A 205 13.83 19.42 -3.53
CA GLY A 205 15.07 18.78 -3.11
C GLY A 205 14.99 17.25 -3.12
N VAL A 206 16.10 16.61 -3.45
CA VAL A 206 16.23 15.14 -3.36
C VAL A 206 16.33 14.72 -1.90
N ASN A 207 15.72 13.60 -1.54
CA ASN A 207 15.92 13.02 -0.21
C ASN A 207 17.39 12.63 -0.02
N PRO A 208 18.09 13.13 1.01
CA PRO A 208 19.53 12.88 1.21
C PRO A 208 19.94 11.40 1.29
N ASN A 209 18.99 10.51 1.56
CA ASN A 209 19.23 9.07 1.64
C ASN A 209 19.40 8.38 0.27
N TYR A 210 19.34 9.11 -0.84
CA TYR A 210 19.54 8.58 -2.20
C TYR A 210 20.87 7.84 -2.38
N LYS A 211 21.86 8.14 -1.56
CA LYS A 211 23.16 7.43 -1.56
C LYS A 211 23.05 5.97 -1.11
N LEU A 212 22.02 5.64 -0.34
CA LEU A 212 21.78 4.31 0.21
C LEU A 212 20.57 3.65 -0.46
N ILE A 213 19.51 4.43 -0.69
CA ILE A 213 18.25 3.97 -1.29
C ILE A 213 18.17 4.50 -2.71
N ASN A 214 18.51 3.69 -3.68
CA ASN A 214 18.43 4.04 -5.10
C ASN A 214 18.28 2.81 -6.00
N ALA A 215 17.83 3.05 -7.23
CA ALA A 215 17.53 1.98 -8.17
C ALA A 215 18.78 1.16 -8.53
N GLU A 216 19.92 1.82 -8.81
CA GLU A 216 21.14 1.14 -9.23
C GLU A 216 21.65 0.16 -8.18
N SER A 217 21.74 0.59 -6.90
CA SER A 217 22.18 -0.27 -5.81
C SER A 217 21.26 -1.46 -5.61
N GLN A 218 19.93 -1.26 -5.68
CA GLN A 218 18.96 -2.32 -5.45
C GLN A 218 18.82 -3.29 -6.63
N MET A 219 19.08 -2.85 -7.85
CA MET A 219 19.14 -3.75 -9.01
C MET A 219 20.32 -4.73 -8.93
N ASN A 220 21.36 -4.37 -8.19
CA ASN A 220 22.57 -5.18 -7.98
C ASN A 220 22.55 -5.99 -6.67
N ASP A 221 21.47 -5.93 -5.89
CA ASP A 221 21.27 -6.68 -4.65
C ASP A 221 20.06 -7.61 -4.78
N ASP A 222 20.31 -8.92 -4.76
CA ASP A 222 19.27 -9.96 -4.90
C ASP A 222 18.30 -9.98 -3.70
N CYS A 223 18.72 -9.44 -2.53
CA CYS A 223 17.89 -9.32 -1.34
C CYS A 223 17.17 -7.97 -1.20
N SER A 224 17.23 -7.10 -2.21
CA SER A 224 16.67 -5.75 -2.16
C SER A 224 15.13 -5.72 -2.13
N VAL A 225 14.59 -4.55 -1.78
CA VAL A 225 13.15 -4.26 -1.90
C VAL A 225 12.71 -4.37 -3.35
N PHE A 226 13.51 -3.87 -4.30
CA PHE A 226 13.24 -3.95 -5.74
C PHE A 226 13.08 -5.40 -6.23
N ARG A 227 14.00 -6.29 -5.85
CA ARG A 227 13.91 -7.72 -6.22
C ARG A 227 12.69 -8.39 -5.60
N PHE A 228 12.35 -8.01 -4.39
CA PHE A 228 11.15 -8.52 -3.73
C PHE A 228 9.86 -8.12 -4.47
N TYR A 229 9.74 -6.86 -4.92
CA TYR A 229 8.64 -6.41 -5.80
C TYR A 229 8.61 -7.18 -7.12
N GLN A 230 9.77 -7.38 -7.75
CA GLN A 230 9.87 -8.15 -9.00
C GLN A 230 9.33 -9.58 -8.82
N ASN A 231 9.67 -10.24 -7.70
CA ASN A 231 9.19 -11.58 -7.37
C ASN A 231 7.67 -11.57 -7.12
N LEU A 232 7.15 -10.62 -6.37
CA LEU A 232 5.70 -10.49 -6.11
C LEU A 232 4.90 -10.31 -7.41
N ILE A 233 5.38 -9.46 -8.32
CA ILE A 233 4.74 -9.24 -9.62
C ILE A 233 4.77 -10.53 -10.46
N ALA A 234 5.88 -11.27 -10.45
CA ALA A 234 5.99 -12.54 -11.13
C ALA A 234 5.03 -13.59 -10.55
N LEU A 235 4.95 -13.70 -9.22
CA LEU A 235 4.00 -14.58 -8.54
C LEU A 235 2.56 -14.23 -8.90
N ARG A 236 2.19 -12.95 -8.86
CA ARG A 236 0.82 -12.51 -9.17
C ARG A 236 0.44 -12.81 -10.63
N LYS A 237 1.37 -12.71 -11.56
CA LYS A 237 1.14 -13.11 -12.97
C LYS A 237 0.98 -14.61 -13.14
N LYS A 238 1.68 -15.42 -12.34
CA LYS A 238 1.68 -16.88 -12.41
C LYS A 238 0.50 -17.51 -11.68
N HIS A 239 0.05 -16.92 -10.57
CA HIS A 239 -0.95 -17.50 -9.69
C HIS A 239 -2.24 -16.68 -9.65
N PRO A 240 -3.29 -17.13 -10.36
CA PRO A 240 -4.59 -16.44 -10.40
C PRO A 240 -5.24 -16.23 -9.02
N VAL A 241 -4.91 -17.05 -8.02
CA VAL A 241 -5.38 -16.90 -6.64
C VAL A 241 -5.07 -15.53 -6.05
N MET A 242 -3.94 -14.92 -6.41
CA MET A 242 -3.59 -13.56 -5.96
C MET A 242 -4.52 -12.48 -6.54
N ALA A 243 -4.99 -12.67 -7.76
CA ALA A 243 -5.86 -11.70 -8.43
C ALA A 243 -7.35 -11.97 -8.16
N HIS A 244 -7.78 -13.23 -8.34
CA HIS A 244 -9.19 -13.62 -8.40
C HIS A 244 -9.66 -14.39 -7.16
N GLY A 245 -8.75 -14.79 -6.27
CA GLY A 245 -9.10 -15.59 -5.10
C GLY A 245 -10.08 -14.88 -4.17
N ASP A 246 -11.02 -15.65 -3.63
CA ASP A 246 -11.85 -15.23 -2.52
C ASP A 246 -10.97 -14.79 -1.35
N PHE A 247 -11.47 -13.83 -0.56
CA PHE A 247 -10.77 -13.28 0.58
C PHE A 247 -11.52 -13.60 1.88
N LYS A 248 -10.81 -14.13 2.87
CA LYS A 248 -11.35 -14.32 4.22
C LYS A 248 -10.29 -13.82 5.22
N LEU A 249 -10.65 -12.79 5.99
CA LEU A 249 -9.83 -12.34 7.13
C LEU A 249 -9.84 -13.42 8.22
N CYS A 250 -8.66 -13.76 8.73
CA CYS A 250 -8.47 -14.85 9.68
C CYS A 250 -7.50 -14.47 10.82
N CYS A 251 -7.64 -13.27 11.34
CA CYS A 251 -6.91 -12.77 12.51
C CYS A 251 -7.87 -12.05 13.46
N PRO A 252 -7.51 -11.91 14.76
CA PRO A 252 -8.25 -11.09 15.70
C PRO A 252 -8.43 -9.66 15.20
N GLU A 253 -9.52 -9.00 15.59
CA GLU A 253 -9.74 -7.60 15.25
C GLU A 253 -8.70 -6.69 15.86
N GLU A 254 -8.27 -6.98 17.07
CA GLU A 254 -7.22 -6.25 17.79
C GLU A 254 -5.81 -6.75 17.43
N GLY A 255 -4.82 -5.89 17.64
CA GLY A 255 -3.40 -6.19 17.50
C GLY A 255 -2.82 -6.01 16.10
N PRO A 256 -1.49 -6.10 15.98
CA PRO A 256 -0.75 -5.67 14.79
C PRO A 256 -0.70 -6.70 13.67
N ILE A 257 -1.22 -7.91 13.87
CA ILE A 257 -1.22 -8.95 12.83
C ILE A 257 -2.42 -8.77 11.91
N ILE A 258 -2.15 -8.75 10.61
CA ILE A 258 -3.17 -8.86 9.56
C ILE A 258 -2.95 -10.18 8.84
N ALA A 259 -3.92 -11.09 8.90
CA ALA A 259 -3.85 -12.39 8.26
C ALA A 259 -5.16 -12.70 7.53
N TYR A 260 -5.03 -13.28 6.35
CA TYR A 260 -6.17 -13.65 5.52
C TYR A 260 -5.83 -14.80 4.58
N THR A 261 -6.86 -15.54 4.20
CA THR A 261 -6.75 -16.53 3.13
C THR A 261 -7.22 -15.95 1.80
N ARG A 262 -6.62 -16.47 0.73
CA ARG A 262 -7.03 -16.28 -0.65
C ARG A 262 -7.28 -17.66 -1.25
N SER A 263 -8.48 -17.90 -1.81
CA SER A 263 -8.85 -19.21 -2.35
C SER A 263 -9.38 -19.06 -3.78
N TRP A 264 -8.81 -19.84 -4.72
CA TRP A 264 -9.21 -19.87 -6.12
C TRP A 264 -9.13 -21.30 -6.64
N GLN A 265 -10.25 -21.86 -7.08
CA GLN A 265 -10.33 -23.24 -7.52
C GLN A 265 -9.81 -24.23 -6.45
N ASN A 266 -8.71 -24.91 -6.70
CA ASN A 266 -8.08 -25.87 -5.79
C ASN A 266 -6.86 -25.29 -5.05
N GLU A 267 -6.60 -24.00 -5.20
CA GLU A 267 -5.46 -23.32 -4.59
C GLU A 267 -5.94 -22.41 -3.46
N THR A 268 -5.35 -22.56 -2.26
CA THR A 268 -5.61 -21.70 -1.10
C THR A 268 -4.29 -21.25 -0.51
N TRP A 269 -4.14 -19.95 -0.35
CA TRP A 269 -2.99 -19.30 0.25
C TRP A 269 -3.37 -18.62 1.56
N LEU A 270 -2.48 -18.66 2.53
CA LEU A 270 -2.54 -17.88 3.76
C LEU A 270 -1.45 -16.83 3.74
N ALA A 271 -1.83 -15.57 3.79
CA ALA A 271 -0.92 -14.44 3.94
C ALA A 271 -0.99 -13.91 5.39
N VAL A 272 0.16 -13.72 6.01
CA VAL A 272 0.27 -13.22 7.39
C VAL A 272 1.30 -12.09 7.44
N HIS A 273 0.94 -10.97 8.05
CA HIS A 273 1.74 -9.74 8.09
C HIS A 273 1.79 -9.19 9.51
N ASN A 274 2.98 -8.95 10.03
CA ASN A 274 3.20 -8.28 11.31
C ASN A 274 3.47 -6.78 11.09
N PHE A 275 2.52 -5.93 11.44
CA PHE A 275 2.63 -4.47 11.32
C PHE A 275 3.26 -3.82 12.56
N SER A 276 4.22 -4.50 13.21
CA SER A 276 4.89 -3.96 14.39
C SER A 276 6.39 -4.21 14.40
N ALA A 277 7.11 -3.38 15.15
CA ALA A 277 8.55 -3.50 15.39
C ALA A 277 8.89 -4.55 16.48
N SER A 278 7.96 -5.43 16.85
CA SER A 278 8.17 -6.47 17.87
C SER A 278 7.77 -7.84 17.35
N MET A 279 8.35 -8.88 17.95
CA MET A 279 7.93 -10.25 17.69
C MET A 279 6.47 -10.45 18.08
N GLN A 280 5.71 -11.13 17.24
CA GLN A 280 4.30 -11.42 17.44
C GLN A 280 4.03 -12.93 17.31
N LYS A 281 2.96 -13.38 17.98
CA LYS A 281 2.46 -14.75 17.84
C LYS A 281 1.09 -14.73 17.18
N PHE A 282 0.95 -15.43 16.09
CA PHE A 282 -0.32 -15.65 15.40
C PHE A 282 -0.81 -17.06 15.71
N HIS A 283 -2.01 -17.18 16.33
CA HIS A 283 -2.65 -18.45 16.68
C HIS A 283 -3.67 -18.80 15.59
N TYR A 284 -3.31 -19.68 14.68
CA TYR A 284 -4.15 -20.02 13.53
C TYR A 284 -5.18 -21.13 13.80
N GLY A 285 -5.03 -21.92 14.84
CA GLY A 285 -5.99 -22.96 15.19
C GLY A 285 -7.35 -22.46 15.68
N ALA A 286 -7.45 -21.20 16.10
CA ALA A 286 -8.71 -20.57 16.52
C ALA A 286 -9.62 -20.18 15.35
N GLU A 287 -9.10 -20.11 14.13
CA GLU A 287 -9.80 -19.67 12.91
C GLU A 287 -10.03 -20.82 11.91
N ASP A 288 -10.04 -22.06 12.39
CA ASP A 288 -10.20 -23.28 11.56
C ASP A 288 -9.12 -23.42 10.45
N ILE A 289 -7.94 -22.83 10.68
CA ILE A 289 -6.79 -22.97 9.79
C ILE A 289 -5.85 -24.01 10.36
N GLU A 290 -5.59 -25.07 9.61
CA GLU A 290 -4.58 -26.06 9.94
C GLU A 290 -3.34 -25.81 9.07
N LEU A 291 -2.18 -25.55 9.73
CA LEU A 291 -0.89 -25.55 9.05
C LEU A 291 -0.25 -26.95 9.22
N PRO A 292 -0.12 -27.73 8.13
CA PRO A 292 0.61 -28.99 8.17
C PRO A 292 2.08 -28.80 8.54
N CYS A 293 2.70 -29.83 9.11
CA CYS A 293 4.14 -29.86 9.38
C CYS A 293 4.94 -29.86 8.11
N ASN A 294 5.28 -29.03 7.35
CA ASN A 294 5.98 -28.93 6.05
C ASN A 294 5.13 -28.23 4.99
N ILE A 295 4.44 -27.18 5.39
CA ILE A 295 3.69 -26.34 4.48
C ILE A 295 4.64 -25.53 3.59
N PRO A 296 4.43 -25.49 2.27
CA PRO A 296 5.23 -24.68 1.38
C PRO A 296 5.11 -23.18 1.69
N VAL A 297 6.24 -22.54 1.95
CA VAL A 297 6.33 -21.08 1.99
C VAL A 297 6.49 -20.59 0.55
N ILE A 298 5.59 -19.72 0.12
CA ILE A 298 5.61 -19.13 -1.23
C ILE A 298 6.53 -17.93 -1.28
N ILE A 299 6.50 -17.10 -0.25
CA ILE A 299 7.37 -15.93 -0.10
C ILE A 299 7.46 -15.51 1.37
N SER A 300 8.64 -15.08 1.79
CA SER A 300 8.92 -14.44 3.08
C SER A 300 9.96 -13.35 2.89
N ASN A 301 9.83 -12.24 3.62
CA ASN A 301 10.79 -11.12 3.55
C ASN A 301 12.06 -11.37 4.39
N TYR A 302 12.05 -12.39 5.26
CA TYR A 302 13.24 -12.84 6.03
C TYR A 302 13.91 -14.07 5.44
N GLY A 303 13.30 -14.71 4.41
CA GLY A 303 13.75 -15.95 3.81
C GLY A 303 12.87 -17.14 4.18
N GLU A 304 12.63 -18.01 3.23
CA GLU A 304 11.67 -19.12 3.36
C GLU A 304 12.07 -20.12 4.45
N ASN A 305 13.36 -20.32 4.67
CA ASN A 305 13.89 -21.26 5.67
C ASN A 305 13.93 -20.69 7.10
N GLU A 306 13.59 -19.43 7.29
CA GLU A 306 13.64 -18.75 8.59
C GLU A 306 12.28 -18.61 9.27
N VAL A 307 11.23 -19.15 8.67
CA VAL A 307 9.87 -19.07 9.21
C VAL A 307 9.70 -20.03 10.38
N GLU A 308 9.40 -19.51 11.57
CA GLU A 308 9.21 -20.29 12.79
C GLU A 308 7.72 -20.60 13.02
N TYR A 309 7.29 -21.83 12.84
CA TYR A 309 5.94 -22.26 13.17
C TYR A 309 5.91 -23.57 13.93
N GLY A 310 4.92 -23.70 14.82
CA GLY A 310 4.65 -24.89 15.63
C GLY A 310 3.18 -25.27 15.55
N ILE A 311 2.75 -26.24 16.33
CA ILE A 311 1.35 -26.66 16.38
C ILE A 311 0.48 -25.47 16.81
N GLY A 312 -0.37 -24.97 15.90
CA GLY A 312 -1.35 -23.90 16.15
C GLY A 312 -0.77 -22.50 16.32
N THR A 313 0.56 -22.31 16.13
CA THR A 313 1.18 -21.01 16.37
C THR A 313 2.28 -20.72 15.35
N LEU A 314 2.26 -19.54 14.77
CA LEU A 314 3.32 -18.93 13.95
C LEU A 314 3.97 -17.80 14.75
N VAL A 315 5.30 -17.77 14.82
CA VAL A 315 6.07 -16.68 15.45
C VAL A 315 6.59 -15.78 14.34
N LEU A 316 6.22 -14.50 14.38
CA LEU A 316 6.60 -13.50 13.39
C LEU A 316 7.62 -12.53 13.97
N LYS A 317 8.72 -12.32 13.26
CA LYS A 317 9.73 -11.28 13.54
C LYS A 317 9.13 -9.87 13.31
N PRO A 318 9.81 -8.79 13.73
CA PRO A 318 9.39 -7.43 13.41
C PRO A 318 9.15 -7.23 11.91
N TYR A 319 8.00 -6.70 11.53
CA TYR A 319 7.60 -6.47 10.13
C TYR A 319 7.75 -7.71 9.21
N GLU A 320 7.64 -8.90 9.77
CA GLU A 320 7.67 -10.12 8.96
C GLU A 320 6.37 -10.29 8.19
N THR A 321 6.54 -10.73 6.95
CA THR A 321 5.45 -11.21 6.09
C THR A 321 5.78 -12.60 5.59
N VAL A 322 4.79 -13.46 5.61
CA VAL A 322 4.91 -14.82 5.06
C VAL A 322 3.63 -15.22 4.35
N VAL A 323 3.78 -15.88 3.23
CA VAL A 323 2.65 -16.45 2.47
C VAL A 323 2.88 -17.95 2.33
N PHE A 324 1.89 -18.72 2.76
CA PHE A 324 1.86 -20.18 2.67
C PHE A 324 0.89 -20.64 1.60
N GLN A 325 1.21 -21.74 0.94
CA GLN A 325 0.25 -22.49 0.13
C GLN A 325 -0.35 -23.60 1.00
N LEU A 326 -1.65 -23.52 1.30
CA LEU A 326 -2.35 -24.51 2.13
C LEU A 326 -2.75 -25.75 1.32
N HIS A 327 -3.21 -25.53 0.09
CA HIS A 327 -3.67 -26.57 -0.85
C HIS A 327 -3.28 -26.18 -2.26
#